data_258ac727fd334f2513b0d8b49b2791a5
#
_entry.id   258ac727fd334f2513b0d8b49b2791a5
#
_cell.length_a   1.000
_cell.length_b   1.000
_cell.length_c   1.000
_cell.angle_alpha   90.00
_cell.angle_beta   90.00
_cell.angle_gamma   90.00
#
_symmetry.space_group_name_H-M   'P 1'
#
loop_
_entity.id
_entity.type
_entity.pdbx_description
1 polymer ?
#
loop_
_entity_poly.entity_id
_entity_poly.type
_entity_poly.pdbx_seq_one_letter_code
_entity_poly.pdbx_strand_id
1 'polypeptide(L)'
;MVDQIRVGIVDADEDIRFGRRLLIDSQDDCKVVFEEESANGALERAPEALLDVLIIDHRVRGLDGISLIEKLIPLYQAANNAVPAIILTGPYFSYELLLASVSAGATDLVTLDSDSAELLKSVRSAMSKDQDLDFDSLSQLVKRAKETSFSFQDILVNLGGLDERESQVLQEFRDGQDDDSISKKLDLPKYRVKKAIDSILAKCSLATRAQLFLAINSTDGKNG
;
A
#
# COMPACT_ATOMS: atom_id res chain seq x y z
N MET A 1 12.98 29.51 -2.21
CA MET A 1 13.21 28.15 -2.75
C MET A 1 12.10 27.32 -2.17
N VAL A 2 11.38 26.57 -2.97
CA VAL A 2 10.40 25.61 -2.45
C VAL A 2 11.23 24.51 -1.79
N ASP A 3 11.00 24.23 -0.50
CA ASP A 3 11.65 23.10 0.16
C ASP A 3 11.19 21.82 -0.54
N GLN A 4 12.12 21.12 -1.19
CA GLN A 4 11.83 19.85 -1.87
C GLN A 4 11.63 18.75 -0.82
N ILE A 5 10.67 17.86 -1.06
CA ILE A 5 10.46 16.64 -0.28
C ILE A 5 11.68 15.73 -0.46
N ARG A 6 12.35 15.41 0.64
CA ARG A 6 13.55 14.56 0.66
C ARG A 6 13.15 13.11 0.79
N VAL A 7 13.31 12.36 -0.30
CA VAL A 7 12.84 10.97 -0.40
C VAL A 7 14.01 10.00 -0.28
N GLY A 8 13.82 8.97 0.55
CA GLY A 8 14.68 7.78 0.58
C GLY A 8 14.00 6.61 -0.11
N ILE A 9 14.79 5.71 -0.72
CA ILE A 9 14.30 4.48 -1.36
C ILE A 9 15.13 3.30 -0.84
N VAL A 10 14.43 2.26 -0.35
CA VAL A 10 15.02 0.97 0.02
C VAL A 10 14.35 -0.13 -0.80
N ASP A 11 15.08 -0.65 -1.76
CA ASP A 11 14.60 -1.69 -2.67
C ASP A 11 15.78 -2.54 -3.17
N ALA A 12 15.65 -3.86 -3.12
CA ALA A 12 16.72 -4.77 -3.55
C ALA A 12 16.86 -4.83 -5.09
N ASP A 13 15.80 -4.48 -5.82
CA ASP A 13 15.78 -4.46 -7.28
C ASP A 13 16.34 -3.12 -7.80
N GLU A 14 17.46 -3.20 -8.51
CA GLU A 14 18.16 -2.02 -9.04
C GLU A 14 17.34 -1.28 -10.09
N ASP A 15 16.63 -2.01 -10.96
CA ASP A 15 15.83 -1.40 -12.03
C ASP A 15 14.61 -0.67 -11.47
N ILE A 16 13.93 -1.28 -10.49
CA ILE A 16 12.80 -0.65 -9.79
C ILE A 16 13.29 0.58 -9.02
N ARG A 17 14.39 0.46 -8.27
CA ARG A 17 14.98 1.57 -7.52
C ARG A 17 15.37 2.73 -8.44
N PHE A 18 16.03 2.43 -9.57
CA PHE A 18 16.40 3.41 -10.58
C PHE A 18 15.17 4.08 -11.21
N GLY A 19 14.15 3.30 -11.58
CA GLY A 19 12.90 3.82 -12.15
C GLY A 19 12.17 4.76 -11.20
N ARG A 20 12.07 4.39 -9.91
CA ARG A 20 11.49 5.25 -8.87
C ARG A 20 12.27 6.54 -8.68
N ARG A 21 13.61 6.47 -8.68
CA ARG A 21 14.45 7.66 -8.61
C ARG A 21 14.19 8.60 -9.78
N LEU A 22 14.19 8.10 -11.01
CA LEU A 22 13.90 8.93 -12.19
C LEU A 22 12.52 9.59 -12.11
N LEU A 23 11.50 8.83 -11.68
CA LEU A 23 10.15 9.34 -11.51
C LEU A 23 10.10 10.49 -10.49
N ILE A 24 10.70 10.30 -9.32
CA ILE A 24 10.69 11.29 -8.23
C ILE A 24 11.54 12.50 -8.59
N ASP A 25 12.75 12.29 -9.12
CA ASP A 25 13.67 13.36 -9.49
C ASP A 25 13.19 14.18 -10.70
N SER A 26 12.21 13.66 -11.48
CA SER A 26 11.56 14.42 -12.54
C SER A 26 10.57 15.47 -12.03
N GLN A 27 10.25 15.46 -10.73
CA GLN A 27 9.34 16.41 -10.10
C GLN A 27 10.12 17.58 -9.50
N ASP A 28 9.60 18.80 -9.66
CA ASP A 28 10.26 20.01 -9.14
C ASP A 28 10.21 20.09 -7.59
N ASP A 29 9.23 19.42 -6.98
CA ASP A 29 8.92 19.45 -5.55
C ASP A 29 9.47 18.27 -4.76
N CYS A 30 10.14 17.31 -5.40
CA CYS A 30 10.67 16.11 -4.77
C CYS A 30 12.11 15.84 -5.18
N LYS A 31 12.89 15.20 -4.27
CA LYS A 31 14.27 14.78 -4.56
C LYS A 31 14.63 13.50 -3.84
N VAL A 32 15.20 12.53 -4.56
CA VAL A 32 15.81 11.35 -3.94
C VAL A 32 17.17 11.73 -3.38
N VAL A 33 17.34 11.56 -2.09
CA VAL A 33 18.57 11.92 -1.34
C VAL A 33 19.21 10.71 -0.65
N PHE A 34 18.54 9.56 -0.68
CA PHE A 34 19.00 8.33 -0.05
C PHE A 34 18.54 7.10 -0.86
N GLU A 35 19.43 6.16 -1.09
CA GLU A 35 19.13 4.88 -1.74
C GLU A 35 19.87 3.76 -1.04
N GLU A 36 19.19 2.61 -0.85
CA GLU A 36 19.75 1.38 -0.32
C GLU A 36 19.15 0.16 -0.97
N GLU A 37 19.97 -0.89 -1.10
CA GLU A 37 19.55 -2.19 -1.65
C GLU A 37 19.24 -3.24 -0.57
N SER A 38 19.59 -2.97 0.68
CA SER A 38 19.50 -3.94 1.77
C SER A 38 19.00 -3.33 3.07
N ALA A 39 18.39 -4.19 3.90
CA ALA A 39 17.95 -3.81 5.22
C ALA A 39 19.11 -3.36 6.13
N ASN A 40 20.26 -4.05 6.05
CA ASN A 40 21.41 -3.70 6.89
C ASN A 40 21.94 -2.30 6.56
N GLY A 41 22.10 -1.98 5.27
CA GLY A 41 22.52 -0.65 4.85
C GLY A 41 21.51 0.43 5.23
N ALA A 42 20.20 0.12 5.14
CA ALA A 42 19.15 1.03 5.57
C ALA A 42 19.21 1.27 7.09
N LEU A 43 19.36 0.21 7.92
CA LEU A 43 19.46 0.34 9.39
C LEU A 43 20.68 1.15 9.82
N GLU A 44 21.79 1.03 9.11
CA GLU A 44 23.03 1.73 9.43
C GLU A 44 22.99 3.20 9.04
N ARG A 45 22.43 3.54 7.88
CA ARG A 45 22.58 4.88 7.27
C ARG A 45 21.32 5.74 7.25
N ALA A 46 20.12 5.11 7.16
CA ALA A 46 18.89 5.89 7.05
C ALA A 46 18.60 6.78 8.28
N PRO A 47 18.87 6.37 9.53
CA PRO A 47 18.62 7.23 10.69
C PRO A 47 19.38 8.55 10.69
N GLU A 48 20.52 8.62 10.00
CA GLU A 48 21.32 9.85 9.86
C GLU A 48 20.93 10.68 8.64
N ALA A 49 20.22 10.07 7.69
CA ALA A 49 19.68 10.78 6.53
C ALA A 49 18.43 11.56 6.95
N LEU A 50 18.47 12.88 6.77
CA LEU A 50 17.32 13.73 7.08
C LEU A 50 16.25 13.56 5.99
N LEU A 51 15.40 12.55 6.11
CA LEU A 51 14.37 12.19 5.16
C LEU A 51 13.00 12.74 5.60
N ASP A 52 12.19 13.14 4.63
CA ASP A 52 10.77 13.47 4.85
C ASP A 52 9.90 12.24 4.58
N VAL A 53 10.28 11.45 3.56
CA VAL A 53 9.57 10.23 3.14
C VAL A 53 10.59 9.12 2.92
N LEU A 54 10.27 7.90 3.35
CA LEU A 54 11.06 6.70 3.10
C LEU A 54 10.17 5.64 2.42
N ILE A 55 10.50 5.30 1.18
CA ILE A 55 9.84 4.24 0.41
C ILE A 55 10.60 2.95 0.66
N ILE A 56 9.91 1.90 1.12
CA ILE A 56 10.49 0.60 1.43
C ILE A 56 9.77 -0.48 0.62
N ASP A 57 10.49 -1.32 -0.12
CA ASP A 57 9.90 -2.52 -0.70
C ASP A 57 9.65 -3.57 0.39
N HIS A 58 8.53 -4.31 0.26
CA HIS A 58 8.17 -5.34 1.25
C HIS A 58 9.17 -6.51 1.28
N ARG A 59 10.00 -6.69 0.25
CA ARG A 59 11.04 -7.72 0.13
C ARG A 59 12.44 -7.11 0.04
N VAL A 60 12.90 -6.55 1.14
CA VAL A 60 14.27 -6.01 1.20
C VAL A 60 15.26 -7.16 1.43
N ARG A 61 16.46 -7.04 0.84
CA ARG A 61 17.50 -8.03 1.10
C ARG A 61 17.90 -8.05 2.58
N GLY A 62 17.77 -9.20 3.24
CA GLY A 62 18.15 -9.42 4.63
C GLY A 62 16.99 -9.37 5.63
N LEU A 63 15.94 -8.61 5.38
CA LEU A 63 14.71 -8.57 6.17
C LEU A 63 13.51 -8.38 5.24
N ASP A 64 12.32 -8.70 5.71
CA ASP A 64 11.09 -8.16 5.09
C ASP A 64 10.90 -6.69 5.45
N GLY A 65 10.12 -5.97 4.62
CA GLY A 65 9.92 -4.53 4.78
C GLY A 65 9.28 -4.14 6.10
N ILE A 66 8.38 -4.95 6.65
CA ILE A 66 7.71 -4.69 7.94
C ILE A 66 8.71 -4.79 9.08
N SER A 67 9.48 -5.87 9.14
CA SER A 67 10.54 -6.03 10.14
C SER A 67 11.61 -4.94 10.05
N LEU A 68 11.86 -4.42 8.85
CA LEU A 68 12.74 -3.27 8.66
C LEU A 68 12.15 -2.00 9.28
N ILE A 69 10.87 -1.72 9.06
CA ILE A 69 10.16 -0.56 9.63
C ILE A 69 10.22 -0.60 11.15
N GLU A 70 9.89 -1.75 11.76
CA GLU A 70 9.90 -1.95 13.22
C GLU A 70 11.28 -1.64 13.84
N LYS A 71 12.35 -1.92 13.11
CA LYS A 71 13.72 -1.67 13.57
C LYS A 71 14.20 -0.24 13.29
N LEU A 72 13.77 0.37 12.18
CA LEU A 72 14.17 1.72 11.80
C LEU A 72 13.59 2.79 12.74
N ILE A 73 12.33 2.70 13.11
CA ILE A 73 11.66 3.72 13.93
C ILE A 73 12.40 3.96 15.26
N PRO A 74 12.75 2.94 16.06
CA PRO A 74 13.54 3.15 17.27
C PRO A 74 14.91 3.76 17.01
N LEU A 75 15.55 3.49 15.88
CA LEU A 75 16.86 4.06 15.54
C LEU A 75 16.75 5.57 15.24
N TYR A 76 15.72 6.00 14.50
CA TYR A 76 15.44 7.43 14.30
C TYR A 76 15.19 8.13 15.64
N GLN A 77 14.40 7.53 16.53
CA GLN A 77 14.13 8.06 17.87
C GLN A 77 15.39 8.13 18.72
N ALA A 78 16.24 7.10 18.70
CA ALA A 78 17.51 7.08 19.43
C ALA A 78 18.49 8.13 18.91
N ALA A 79 18.49 8.42 17.61
CA ALA A 79 19.28 9.49 16.99
C ALA A 79 18.68 10.89 17.23
N ASN A 80 17.52 10.99 17.92
CA ASN A 80 16.76 12.22 18.12
C ASN A 80 16.39 12.94 16.80
N ASN A 81 16.15 12.14 15.75
CA ASN A 81 15.71 12.60 14.45
C ASN A 81 14.22 12.32 14.25
N ALA A 82 13.55 13.15 13.45
CA ALA A 82 12.17 12.90 13.05
C ALA A 82 12.09 11.59 12.26
N VAL A 83 11.09 10.75 12.58
CA VAL A 83 10.78 9.57 11.80
C VAL A 83 10.15 10.03 10.48
N PRO A 84 10.68 9.66 9.32
CA PRO A 84 10.05 10.00 8.04
C PRO A 84 8.71 9.32 7.89
N ALA A 85 7.83 9.85 7.05
CA ALA A 85 6.67 9.11 6.61
C ALA A 85 7.12 7.87 5.81
N ILE A 86 6.60 6.69 6.14
CA ILE A 86 7.05 5.43 5.57
C ILE A 86 5.98 4.88 4.62
N ILE A 87 6.34 4.78 3.34
CA ILE A 87 5.50 4.18 2.29
C ILE A 87 6.02 2.77 2.03
N LEU A 88 5.22 1.74 2.33
CA LEU A 88 5.58 0.37 2.00
C LEU A 88 5.07 0.03 0.58
N THR A 89 5.94 -0.53 -0.26
CA THR A 89 5.58 -0.95 -1.61
C THR A 89 5.65 -2.46 -1.75
N GLY A 90 4.78 -3.03 -2.59
CA GLY A 90 4.76 -4.49 -2.82
C GLY A 90 3.84 -4.87 -3.97
N PRO A 91 3.90 -6.15 -4.45
CA PRO A 91 3.07 -6.59 -5.57
C PRO A 91 1.58 -6.62 -5.20
N TYR A 92 1.27 -6.94 -3.95
CA TYR A 92 -0.06 -6.89 -3.39
C TYR A 92 0.01 -6.94 -1.85
N PHE A 93 -1.04 -6.52 -1.16
CA PHE A 93 -1.12 -6.56 0.30
C PHE A 93 -2.36 -7.34 0.75
N SER A 94 -2.15 -8.45 1.48
CA SER A 94 -3.24 -9.12 2.20
C SER A 94 -3.68 -8.28 3.41
N TYR A 95 -4.84 -8.63 4.00
CA TYR A 95 -5.33 -7.94 5.20
C TYR A 95 -4.33 -8.01 6.36
N GLU A 96 -3.77 -9.18 6.60
CA GLU A 96 -2.77 -9.40 7.65
C GLU A 96 -1.53 -8.54 7.40
N LEU A 97 -1.07 -8.47 6.14
CA LEU A 97 0.08 -7.67 5.76
C LEU A 97 -0.19 -6.17 5.92
N LEU A 98 -1.39 -5.72 5.54
CA LEU A 98 -1.83 -4.34 5.75
C LEU A 98 -1.86 -3.98 7.24
N LEU A 99 -2.48 -4.83 8.08
CA LEU A 99 -2.53 -4.63 9.53
C LEU A 99 -1.13 -4.60 10.14
N ALA A 100 -0.28 -5.56 9.75
CA ALA A 100 1.09 -5.63 10.23
C ALA A 100 1.89 -4.38 9.81
N SER A 101 1.75 -3.94 8.56
CA SER A 101 2.44 -2.75 8.03
C SER A 101 2.08 -1.48 8.79
N VAL A 102 0.78 -1.26 9.02
CA VAL A 102 0.28 -0.10 9.79
C VAL A 102 0.73 -0.19 11.25
N SER A 103 0.66 -1.39 11.85
CA SER A 103 1.10 -1.61 13.23
C SER A 103 2.61 -1.39 13.39
N ALA A 104 3.40 -1.69 12.36
CA ALA A 104 4.83 -1.44 12.32
C ALA A 104 5.18 0.04 12.14
N GLY A 105 4.23 0.88 11.68
CA GLY A 105 4.41 2.32 11.49
C GLY A 105 4.47 2.77 10.03
N ALA A 106 4.05 1.95 9.07
CA ALA A 106 3.85 2.41 7.70
C ALA A 106 2.71 3.45 7.64
N THR A 107 2.94 4.56 6.97
CA THR A 107 1.97 5.65 6.80
C THR A 107 1.11 5.46 5.56
N ASP A 108 1.63 4.74 4.56
CA ASP A 108 0.89 4.42 3.34
C ASP A 108 1.40 3.13 2.69
N LEU A 109 0.58 2.53 1.81
CA LEU A 109 0.90 1.32 1.06
C LEU A 109 0.60 1.54 -0.42
N VAL A 110 1.58 1.26 -1.27
CA VAL A 110 1.45 1.42 -2.73
C VAL A 110 1.81 0.11 -3.43
N THR A 111 0.90 -0.40 -4.28
CA THR A 111 1.17 -1.63 -5.04
C THR A 111 2.06 -1.35 -6.26
N LEU A 112 2.84 -2.35 -6.69
CA LEU A 112 3.77 -2.19 -7.81
C LEU A 112 3.07 -2.03 -9.17
N ASP A 113 1.82 -2.47 -9.27
CA ASP A 113 0.97 -2.29 -10.45
C ASP A 113 0.19 -0.97 -10.45
N SER A 114 0.33 -0.18 -9.38
CA SER A 114 -0.23 1.17 -9.31
C SER A 114 0.38 2.08 -10.36
N ASP A 115 -0.42 3.05 -10.82
CA ASP A 115 0.09 4.13 -11.67
C ASP A 115 1.22 4.89 -10.93
N SER A 116 2.23 5.30 -11.67
CA SER A 116 3.31 6.15 -11.14
C SER A 116 2.79 7.43 -10.45
N ALA A 117 1.64 7.94 -10.89
CA ALA A 117 0.95 9.06 -10.27
C ALA A 117 0.50 8.75 -8.83
N GLU A 118 0.17 7.49 -8.51
CA GLU A 118 -0.24 7.08 -7.17
C GLU A 118 0.93 7.15 -6.19
N LEU A 119 2.13 6.69 -6.57
CA LEU A 119 3.32 6.83 -5.74
C LEU A 119 3.67 8.30 -5.48
N LEU A 120 3.62 9.15 -6.50
CA LEU A 120 3.86 10.59 -6.34
C LEU A 120 2.80 11.26 -5.46
N LYS A 121 1.54 10.85 -5.60
CA LYS A 121 0.46 11.31 -4.73
C LYS A 121 0.72 10.91 -3.28
N SER A 122 1.12 9.67 -3.02
CA SER A 122 1.46 9.17 -1.69
C SER A 122 2.62 9.96 -1.08
N VAL A 123 3.70 10.21 -1.83
CA VAL A 123 4.84 11.03 -1.39
C VAL A 123 4.41 12.45 -1.00
N ARG A 124 3.57 13.11 -1.80
CA ARG A 124 3.08 14.47 -1.51
C ARG A 124 2.12 14.49 -0.34
N SER A 125 1.23 13.51 -0.26
CA SER A 125 0.25 13.38 0.83
C SER A 125 0.93 13.19 2.18
N ALA A 126 2.07 12.51 2.22
CA ALA A 126 2.85 12.32 3.44
C ALA A 126 3.32 13.64 4.09
N MET A 127 3.39 14.73 3.30
CA MET A 127 3.81 16.07 3.77
C MET A 127 2.65 17.00 4.10
N SER A 128 1.41 16.62 3.76
CA SER A 128 0.24 17.47 4.04
C SER A 128 -0.16 17.35 5.51
N LYS A 129 -0.12 18.46 6.23
CA LYS A 129 -0.55 18.56 7.65
C LYS A 129 -2.06 18.32 7.84
N ASP A 130 -2.84 18.27 6.76
CA ASP A 130 -4.26 17.98 6.77
C ASP A 130 -4.60 16.48 6.72
N GLN A 131 -3.61 15.61 6.64
CA GLN A 131 -3.78 14.20 6.94
C GLN A 131 -3.51 13.96 8.41
N ASP A 132 -4.41 14.40 9.27
CA ASP A 132 -4.71 13.77 10.54
C ASP A 132 -5.31 12.35 10.32
N LEU A 133 -4.72 11.56 9.44
CA LEU A 133 -4.61 10.13 9.59
C LEU A 133 -3.48 9.91 10.61
N ASP A 134 -3.69 10.49 11.75
CA ASP A 134 -3.03 10.16 12.96
C ASP A 134 -3.03 8.62 13.08
N PHE A 135 -1.93 8.09 13.56
CA PHE A 135 -1.77 6.66 13.84
C PHE A 135 -2.96 6.12 14.65
N ASP A 136 -3.59 6.92 15.50
CA ASP A 136 -4.81 6.62 16.19
C ASP A 136 -6.02 6.50 15.25
N SER A 137 -6.11 7.27 14.19
CA SER A 137 -7.18 7.17 13.18
C SER A 137 -7.03 5.93 12.31
N LEU A 138 -5.81 5.57 11.91
CA LEU A 138 -5.52 4.30 11.22
C LEU A 138 -5.72 3.11 12.16
N SER A 139 -5.25 3.19 13.41
CA SER A 139 -5.47 2.17 14.44
C SER A 139 -6.95 2.03 14.79
N GLN A 140 -7.72 3.11 14.77
CA GLN A 140 -9.17 3.08 14.95
C GLN A 140 -9.89 2.53 13.73
N LEU A 141 -9.43 2.82 12.49
CA LEU A 141 -9.95 2.21 11.27
C LEU A 141 -9.67 0.70 11.25
N VAL A 142 -8.46 0.29 11.64
CA VAL A 142 -8.09 -1.12 11.81
C VAL A 142 -8.89 -1.78 12.94
N LYS A 143 -9.10 -1.09 14.05
CA LYS A 143 -9.92 -1.57 15.17
C LYS A 143 -11.39 -1.66 14.80
N ARG A 144 -11.92 -0.67 14.09
CA ARG A 144 -13.27 -0.70 13.51
C ARG A 144 -13.42 -1.76 12.43
N ALA A 145 -12.41 -2.01 11.60
CA ALA A 145 -12.41 -3.12 10.64
C ALA A 145 -12.40 -4.49 11.34
N LYS A 146 -11.81 -4.59 12.55
CA LYS A 146 -11.89 -5.79 13.40
C LYS A 146 -13.22 -5.90 14.16
N GLU A 147 -13.80 -4.78 14.59
CA GLU A 147 -15.06 -4.71 15.34
C GLU A 147 -16.28 -4.71 14.41
N THR A 148 -16.17 -4.08 13.26
CA THR A 148 -17.04 -4.30 12.12
C THR A 148 -16.49 -5.51 11.38
N SER A 149 -16.75 -6.71 11.90
CA SER A 149 -16.77 -7.87 11.04
C SER A 149 -17.87 -7.59 10.01
N PHE A 150 -17.49 -6.90 8.92
CA PHE A 150 -18.26 -7.01 7.69
C PHE A 150 -18.16 -8.47 7.34
N SER A 151 -19.12 -9.24 7.84
CA SER A 151 -19.21 -10.61 7.45
C SER A 151 -19.37 -10.56 5.93
N PHE A 152 -18.73 -11.48 5.24
CA PHE A 152 -18.96 -11.66 3.80
C PHE A 152 -20.48 -11.69 3.50
N GLN A 153 -21.30 -12.11 4.45
CA GLN A 153 -22.75 -12.06 4.39
C GLN A 153 -23.32 -10.64 4.37
N ASP A 154 -22.76 -9.69 5.10
CA ASP A 154 -23.19 -8.29 5.03
C ASP A 154 -22.75 -7.64 3.71
N ILE A 155 -21.60 -8.06 3.19
CA ILE A 155 -21.16 -7.70 1.84
C ILE A 155 -22.03 -8.42 0.80
N LEU A 156 -22.36 -9.70 0.98
CA LEU A 156 -23.25 -10.44 0.10
C LEU A 156 -24.68 -9.87 0.11
N VAL A 157 -25.17 -9.35 1.22
CA VAL A 157 -26.47 -8.65 1.26
C VAL A 157 -26.41 -7.37 0.44
N ASN A 158 -25.30 -6.64 0.49
CA ASN A 158 -25.08 -5.47 -0.38
C ASN A 158 -24.68 -5.88 -1.81
N LEU A 159 -24.09 -7.07 -2.01
CA LEU A 159 -23.77 -7.68 -3.30
C LEU A 159 -25.00 -8.38 -3.96
N GLY A 160 -26.13 -8.45 -3.29
CA GLY A 160 -27.41 -8.96 -3.87
C GLY A 160 -27.90 -8.21 -5.11
N GLY A 161 -27.17 -7.17 -5.54
CA GLY A 161 -27.35 -6.41 -6.77
C GLY A 161 -26.20 -6.54 -7.78
N LEU A 162 -25.28 -7.50 -7.63
CA LEU A 162 -24.28 -7.77 -8.67
C LEU A 162 -24.95 -8.52 -9.84
N ASP A 163 -24.64 -8.08 -11.05
CA ASP A 163 -24.97 -8.86 -12.22
C ASP A 163 -24.05 -10.11 -12.34
N GLU A 164 -24.41 -11.01 -13.27
CA GLU A 164 -23.66 -12.26 -13.45
C GLU A 164 -22.19 -12.02 -13.81
N ARG A 165 -21.92 -10.96 -14.57
CA ARG A 165 -20.56 -10.59 -14.99
C ARG A 165 -19.74 -10.00 -13.84
N GLU A 166 -20.32 -9.12 -13.06
CA GLU A 166 -19.71 -8.59 -11.85
C GLU A 166 -19.36 -9.69 -10.87
N SER A 167 -20.25 -10.67 -10.70
CA SER A 167 -20.02 -11.84 -9.86
C SER A 167 -18.85 -12.70 -10.34
N GLN A 168 -18.73 -12.92 -11.65
CA GLN A 168 -17.61 -13.65 -12.25
C GLN A 168 -16.28 -12.89 -12.05
N VAL A 169 -16.27 -11.58 -12.32
CA VAL A 169 -15.08 -10.73 -12.10
C VAL A 169 -14.69 -10.71 -10.63
N LEU A 170 -15.65 -10.60 -9.71
CA LEU A 170 -15.40 -10.62 -8.28
C LEU A 170 -14.76 -11.93 -7.80
N GLN A 171 -15.23 -13.06 -8.34
CA GLN A 171 -14.67 -14.37 -7.98
C GLN A 171 -13.21 -14.49 -8.40
N GLU A 172 -12.87 -14.09 -9.63
CA GLU A 172 -11.50 -14.12 -10.11
C GLU A 172 -10.61 -13.12 -9.34
N PHE A 173 -11.14 -11.96 -9.02
CA PHE A 173 -10.47 -10.96 -8.21
C PHE A 173 -10.20 -11.47 -6.79
N ARG A 174 -11.16 -12.20 -6.19
CA ARG A 174 -10.99 -12.89 -4.90
C ARG A 174 -9.83 -13.90 -4.92
N ASP A 175 -9.69 -14.61 -6.03
CA ASP A 175 -8.63 -15.60 -6.23
C ASP A 175 -7.25 -14.95 -6.51
N GLY A 176 -7.15 -13.62 -6.37
CA GLY A 176 -5.90 -12.86 -6.51
C GLY A 176 -5.47 -12.64 -7.96
N GLN A 177 -6.37 -12.81 -8.94
CA GLN A 177 -6.05 -12.58 -10.34
C GLN A 177 -5.98 -11.08 -10.65
N ASP A 178 -5.00 -10.70 -11.45
CA ASP A 178 -4.88 -9.34 -12.00
C ASP A 178 -5.86 -9.09 -13.16
N ASP A 179 -6.02 -7.83 -13.56
CA ASP A 179 -6.97 -7.44 -14.62
C ASP A 179 -6.67 -8.13 -15.96
N ASP A 180 -5.39 -8.44 -16.25
CA ASP A 180 -4.99 -9.13 -17.48
C ASP A 180 -5.39 -10.61 -17.48
N SER A 181 -5.19 -11.26 -16.35
CA SER A 181 -5.57 -12.66 -16.13
C SER A 181 -7.09 -12.81 -16.16
N ILE A 182 -7.83 -11.93 -15.47
CA ILE A 182 -9.29 -11.89 -15.47
C ILE A 182 -9.81 -11.62 -16.89
N SER A 183 -9.23 -10.65 -17.60
CA SER A 183 -9.57 -10.31 -18.99
C SER A 183 -9.46 -11.53 -19.92
N LYS A 184 -8.35 -12.27 -19.83
CA LYS A 184 -8.11 -13.48 -20.62
C LYS A 184 -9.04 -14.62 -20.24
N LYS A 185 -9.25 -14.85 -18.94
CA LYS A 185 -10.03 -15.99 -18.42
C LYS A 185 -11.51 -15.85 -18.71
N LEU A 186 -12.04 -14.62 -18.60
CA LEU A 186 -13.46 -14.33 -18.84
C LEU A 186 -13.77 -13.85 -20.27
N ASP A 187 -12.76 -13.79 -21.14
CA ASP A 187 -12.88 -13.25 -22.51
C ASP A 187 -13.52 -11.85 -22.53
N LEU A 188 -13.05 -10.97 -21.62
CA LEU A 188 -13.54 -9.60 -21.46
C LEU A 188 -12.43 -8.61 -21.78
N PRO A 189 -12.71 -7.52 -22.49
CA PRO A 189 -11.74 -6.41 -22.61
C PRO A 189 -11.36 -5.85 -21.22
N LYS A 190 -10.08 -5.53 -21.00
CA LYS A 190 -9.54 -4.98 -19.74
C LYS A 190 -10.38 -3.84 -19.16
N TYR A 191 -10.83 -2.90 -20.00
CA TYR A 191 -11.66 -1.79 -19.54
C TYR A 191 -12.99 -2.23 -18.93
N ARG A 192 -13.53 -3.38 -19.35
CA ARG A 192 -14.76 -3.95 -18.77
C ARG A 192 -14.51 -4.61 -17.42
N VAL A 193 -13.35 -5.26 -17.25
CA VAL A 193 -12.92 -5.77 -15.93
C VAL A 193 -12.80 -4.62 -14.95
N LYS A 194 -12.06 -3.56 -15.33
CA LYS A 194 -11.91 -2.35 -14.51
C LYS A 194 -13.27 -1.73 -14.14
N LYS A 195 -14.15 -1.56 -15.14
CA LYS A 195 -15.48 -0.99 -14.92
C LYS A 195 -16.35 -1.85 -14.00
N ALA A 196 -16.26 -3.18 -14.08
CA ALA A 196 -16.96 -4.09 -13.18
C ALA A 196 -16.47 -3.92 -11.74
N ILE A 197 -15.15 -3.86 -11.52
CA ILE A 197 -14.58 -3.63 -10.20
C ILE A 197 -14.99 -2.26 -9.64
N ASP A 198 -14.94 -1.20 -10.44
CA ASP A 198 -15.38 0.14 -10.03
C ASP A 198 -16.87 0.15 -9.64
N SER A 199 -17.71 -0.58 -10.37
CA SER A 199 -19.13 -0.74 -10.05
C SER A 199 -19.33 -1.51 -8.75
N ILE A 200 -18.58 -2.59 -8.52
CA ILE A 200 -18.63 -3.37 -7.28
C ILE A 200 -18.20 -2.50 -6.09
N LEU A 201 -17.12 -1.73 -6.22
CA LEU A 201 -16.66 -0.80 -5.21
C LEU A 201 -17.76 0.20 -4.82
N ALA A 202 -18.41 0.81 -5.83
CA ALA A 202 -19.51 1.75 -5.60
C ALA A 202 -20.70 1.10 -4.87
N LYS A 203 -21.11 -0.13 -5.28
CA LYS A 203 -22.19 -0.88 -4.64
C LYS A 203 -21.87 -1.26 -3.20
N CYS A 204 -20.61 -1.55 -2.91
CA CYS A 204 -20.13 -1.91 -1.56
C CYS A 204 -19.78 -0.69 -0.71
N SER A 205 -19.88 0.54 -1.23
CA SER A 205 -19.41 1.78 -0.58
C SER A 205 -17.94 1.70 -0.16
N LEU A 206 -17.11 1.04 -0.98
CA LEU A 206 -15.67 0.90 -0.78
C LEU A 206 -14.92 1.89 -1.67
N ALA A 207 -13.84 2.46 -1.16
CA ALA A 207 -13.07 3.47 -1.87
C ALA A 207 -11.97 2.85 -2.75
N THR A 208 -11.45 1.67 -2.39
CA THR A 208 -10.28 1.06 -3.05
C THR A 208 -10.44 -0.43 -3.30
N ARG A 209 -9.72 -0.94 -4.31
CA ARG A 209 -9.62 -2.38 -4.61
C ARG A 209 -9.05 -3.17 -3.43
N ALA A 210 -8.11 -2.59 -2.69
CA ALA A 210 -7.56 -3.20 -1.49
C ALA A 210 -8.66 -3.45 -0.45
N GLN A 211 -9.54 -2.46 -0.20
CA GLN A 211 -10.68 -2.64 0.69
C GLN A 211 -11.64 -3.73 0.21
N LEU A 212 -11.89 -3.82 -1.09
CA LEU A 212 -12.72 -4.88 -1.67
C LEU A 212 -12.08 -6.25 -1.46
N PHE A 213 -10.78 -6.39 -1.80
CA PHE A 213 -10.06 -7.66 -1.63
C PHE A 213 -10.05 -8.12 -0.17
N LEU A 214 -9.83 -7.19 0.75
CA LEU A 214 -9.87 -7.44 2.19
C LEU A 214 -11.26 -7.91 2.63
N ALA A 215 -12.29 -7.21 2.19
CA ALA A 215 -13.66 -7.49 2.56
C ALA A 215 -14.10 -8.89 2.12
N ILE A 216 -13.72 -9.32 0.91
CA ILE A 216 -14.13 -10.65 0.37
C ILE A 216 -13.26 -11.81 0.88
N ASN A 217 -12.03 -11.56 1.36
CA ASN A 217 -11.13 -12.60 1.87
C ASN A 217 -11.10 -12.71 3.40
N SER A 218 -11.71 -11.76 4.13
CA SER A 218 -11.76 -11.78 5.61
C SER A 218 -12.62 -12.91 6.20
N THR A 219 -13.31 -13.69 5.37
CA THR A 219 -14.28 -14.70 5.81
C THR A 219 -13.78 -16.15 5.83
N ASP A 220 -12.63 -16.45 5.22
CA ASP A 220 -12.13 -17.83 5.15
C ASP A 220 -11.42 -18.30 6.45
N GLY A 221 -11.28 -17.42 7.46
CA GLY A 221 -10.62 -17.75 8.74
C GLY A 221 -11.49 -18.42 9.82
N LYS A 222 -12.74 -18.78 9.54
CA LYS A 222 -13.67 -19.36 10.56
C LYS A 222 -14.17 -20.78 10.29
N ASN A 223 -13.56 -21.54 9.40
CA ASN A 223 -13.82 -22.98 9.27
C ASN A 223 -12.50 -23.76 9.22
N GLY A 224 -11.93 -23.98 10.39
CA GLY A 224 -10.80 -24.84 10.62
C GLY A 224 -10.67 -25.11 12.11
#